data_dced9adbe6fc58d0cfc16bea246bac98
#
_entry.id   dced9adbe6fc58d0cfc16bea246bac98
#
_cell.length_a   1.000
_cell.length_b   1.000
_cell.length_c   1.000
_cell.angle_alpha   90.00
_cell.angle_beta   90.00
_cell.angle_gamma   90.00
#
_symmetry.space_group_name_H-M   'P 1'
#
loop_
_entity.id
_entity.type
_entity.pdbx_description
1 polymer ?
#
loop_
_entity_poly.entity_id
_entity_poly.type
_entity_poly.pdbx_seq_one_letter_code
_entity_poly.pdbx_strand_id
1 'polypeptide(L)'
;MAEQVAHSPDTAGSQRPRRLTAEARKRSILKAARQAFIETGDMNGTTIKAIAERGGISEGVIYRHFESKDQLFYEAVVEPLREAVDELVAATEVVDLEEPLTPERQLQTMNGLYRQLISTLEEVLPLLGLVLFGDPKVGRRFYRKHFAVAMDRLADAWRDVEDRYGFEFESPDLSARAVMGIALVLAMESRHNDLFNRDRAVALISESTIKGFFPVIEPSRRRR
;
A
#
# COMPACT_ATOMS: atom_id res chain seq x y z
N MET A 1 23.68 -48.25 56.86
CA MET A 1 22.82 -48.07 55.67
C MET A 1 22.95 -46.61 55.30
N ALA A 2 23.77 -46.31 54.31
CA ALA A 2 24.03 -44.97 53.78
C ALA A 2 23.35 -44.83 52.43
N GLU A 3 22.40 -43.92 52.31
CA GLU A 3 21.64 -43.63 51.12
C GLU A 3 22.38 -42.57 50.30
N GLN A 4 22.85 -43.00 49.11
CA GLN A 4 23.51 -42.16 48.14
C GLN A 4 22.47 -41.34 47.36
N VAL A 5 22.45 -40.04 47.57
CA VAL A 5 21.69 -39.05 46.77
C VAL A 5 22.47 -38.79 45.46
N ALA A 6 21.94 -39.26 44.35
CA ALA A 6 22.51 -39.03 43.03
C ALA A 6 22.21 -37.56 42.59
N HIS A 7 23.27 -36.83 42.34
CA HIS A 7 23.23 -35.47 41.79
C HIS A 7 23.22 -35.56 40.28
N SER A 8 22.08 -35.23 39.62
CA SER A 8 21.99 -35.12 38.17
C SER A 8 22.53 -33.74 37.73
N PRO A 9 23.42 -33.66 36.75
CA PRO A 9 23.83 -32.35 36.21
C PRO A 9 22.80 -31.84 35.24
N ASP A 10 22.29 -30.68 35.57
CA ASP A 10 21.38 -29.89 34.75
C ASP A 10 22.13 -29.39 33.49
N THR A 11 21.90 -30.07 32.35
CA THR A 11 22.42 -29.64 31.06
C THR A 11 21.48 -28.57 30.48
N ALA A 12 21.69 -27.31 30.95
CA ALA A 12 21.14 -26.14 30.26
C ALA A 12 21.78 -26.05 28.86
N GLY A 13 21.13 -26.64 27.90
CA GLY A 13 21.49 -26.56 26.49
C GLY A 13 21.36 -25.13 25.99
N SER A 14 22.50 -24.43 25.90
CA SER A 14 22.62 -23.15 25.20
C SER A 14 22.19 -23.34 23.74
N GLN A 15 20.94 -23.03 23.43
CA GLN A 15 20.45 -22.95 22.03
C GLN A 15 21.17 -21.80 21.35
N ARG A 16 22.21 -22.10 20.57
CA ARG A 16 22.83 -21.14 19.66
C ARG A 16 21.74 -20.55 18.75
N PRO A 17 21.66 -19.21 18.63
CA PRO A 17 20.64 -18.59 17.78
C PRO A 17 20.75 -19.16 16.38
N ARG A 18 19.63 -19.71 15.90
CA ARG A 18 19.50 -20.35 14.57
C ARG A 18 19.90 -19.33 13.51
N ARG A 19 20.98 -19.58 12.78
CA ARG A 19 21.43 -18.71 11.69
C ARG A 19 20.28 -18.50 10.73
N LEU A 20 19.89 -17.23 10.52
CA LEU A 20 18.87 -16.88 9.53
C LEU A 20 19.35 -17.32 8.12
N THR A 21 18.43 -17.79 7.30
CA THR A 21 18.68 -18.00 5.87
C THR A 21 19.05 -16.65 5.19
N ALA A 22 19.69 -16.70 4.02
CA ALA A 22 20.02 -15.49 3.28
C ALA A 22 18.78 -14.63 3.00
N GLU A 23 17.67 -15.25 2.60
CA GLU A 23 16.39 -14.57 2.37
C GLU A 23 15.77 -13.97 3.64
N ALA A 24 15.80 -14.72 4.75
CA ALA A 24 15.32 -14.20 6.03
C ALA A 24 16.19 -13.02 6.51
N ARG A 25 17.49 -13.09 6.26
CA ARG A 25 18.42 -11.99 6.55
C ARG A 25 18.13 -10.77 5.67
N LYS A 26 17.94 -10.95 4.37
CA LYS A 26 17.58 -9.86 3.43
C LYS A 26 16.29 -9.16 3.87
N ARG A 27 15.23 -9.92 4.19
CA ARG A 27 13.96 -9.36 4.71
C ARG A 27 14.16 -8.57 6.01
N SER A 28 14.99 -9.07 6.92
CA SER A 28 15.30 -8.37 8.18
C SER A 28 16.01 -7.02 7.93
N ILE A 29 16.94 -6.98 6.98
CA ILE A 29 17.64 -5.74 6.58
C ILE A 29 16.66 -4.75 5.97
N LEU A 30 15.82 -5.19 5.02
CA LEU A 30 14.79 -4.34 4.38
C LEU A 30 13.83 -3.74 5.41
N LYS A 31 13.40 -4.53 6.41
CA LYS A 31 12.55 -4.03 7.50
C LYS A 31 13.26 -2.93 8.32
N ALA A 32 14.52 -3.16 8.73
CA ALA A 32 15.29 -2.18 9.48
C ALA A 32 15.54 -0.91 8.67
N ALA A 33 15.88 -1.05 7.39
CA ALA A 33 16.08 0.07 6.46
C ALA A 33 14.81 0.90 6.29
N ARG A 34 13.66 0.26 6.05
CA ARG A 34 12.37 0.94 5.93
C ARG A 34 12.07 1.79 7.15
N GLN A 35 12.22 1.23 8.34
CA GLN A 35 12.00 1.96 9.58
C GLN A 35 12.95 3.15 9.74
N ALA A 36 14.24 2.96 9.44
CA ALA A 36 15.22 4.03 9.52
C ALA A 36 14.92 5.17 8.55
N PHE A 37 14.53 4.87 7.30
CA PHE A 37 14.13 5.87 6.30
C PHE A 37 12.88 6.64 6.73
N ILE A 38 11.87 5.95 7.25
CA ILE A 38 10.63 6.59 7.72
C ILE A 38 10.91 7.53 8.89
N GLU A 39 11.71 7.11 9.87
CA GLU A 39 12.04 7.93 11.06
C GLU A 39 12.88 9.14 10.71
N THR A 40 13.83 9.00 9.78
CA THR A 40 14.67 10.11 9.32
C THR A 40 13.88 11.07 8.41
N GLY A 41 12.86 10.56 7.69
CA GLY A 41 12.10 11.33 6.71
C GLY A 41 12.88 11.69 5.44
N ASP A 42 14.13 11.24 5.32
CA ASP A 42 15.03 11.56 4.21
C ASP A 42 15.97 10.39 3.87
N MET A 43 16.00 10.04 2.58
CA MET A 43 16.92 9.05 2.06
C MET A 43 18.39 9.46 2.27
N ASN A 44 18.72 10.73 2.02
CA ASN A 44 20.10 11.21 2.09
C ASN A 44 20.59 11.32 3.53
N GLY A 45 19.74 11.74 4.45
CA GLY A 45 20.05 11.84 5.89
C GLY A 45 20.17 10.50 6.60
N THR A 46 19.57 9.43 6.06
CA THR A 46 19.69 8.08 6.62
C THR A 46 21.04 7.47 6.28
N THR A 47 21.81 7.00 7.29
CA THR A 47 23.11 6.36 7.08
C THR A 47 23.02 4.83 7.12
N ILE A 48 23.91 4.13 6.42
CA ILE A 48 24.03 2.66 6.50
C ILE A 48 24.33 2.21 7.93
N LYS A 49 25.12 3.01 8.67
CA LYS A 49 25.40 2.77 10.09
C LYS A 49 24.12 2.75 10.95
N ALA A 50 23.25 3.75 10.79
CA ALA A 50 21.98 3.81 11.52
C ALA A 50 21.07 2.61 11.20
N ILE A 51 21.05 2.17 9.94
CA ILE A 51 20.31 0.97 9.51
C ILE A 51 20.90 -0.29 10.15
N ALA A 52 22.23 -0.41 10.18
CA ALA A 52 22.94 -1.55 10.77
C ALA A 52 22.68 -1.64 12.28
N GLU A 53 22.78 -0.52 13.00
CA GLU A 53 22.50 -0.43 14.45
C GLU A 53 21.04 -0.86 14.73
N ARG A 54 20.07 -0.38 13.96
CA ARG A 54 18.67 -0.77 14.11
C ARG A 54 18.42 -2.25 13.84
N GLY A 55 19.10 -2.81 12.85
CA GLY A 55 19.02 -4.23 12.49
C GLY A 55 19.79 -5.18 13.40
N GLY A 56 20.58 -4.64 14.36
CA GLY A 56 21.47 -5.43 15.20
C GLY A 56 22.53 -6.19 14.40
N ILE A 57 23.04 -5.60 13.32
CA ILE A 57 24.02 -6.20 12.39
C ILE A 57 25.15 -5.23 12.08
N SER A 58 26.24 -5.72 11.46
CA SER A 58 27.31 -4.85 10.96
C SER A 58 26.97 -4.30 9.57
N GLU A 59 27.54 -3.14 9.21
CA GLU A 59 27.42 -2.54 7.88
C GLU A 59 27.88 -3.51 6.76
N GLY A 60 28.93 -4.30 7.01
CA GLY A 60 29.42 -5.32 6.10
C GLY A 60 28.40 -6.44 5.82
N VAL A 61 27.44 -6.67 6.71
CA VAL A 61 26.31 -7.59 6.44
C VAL A 61 25.35 -6.96 5.42
N ILE A 62 25.07 -5.66 5.53
CA ILE A 62 24.25 -4.93 4.57
C ILE A 62 24.86 -4.98 3.17
N TYR A 63 26.15 -4.63 3.05
CA TYR A 63 26.86 -4.60 1.77
C TYR A 63 27.06 -5.99 1.11
N ARG A 64 26.86 -7.08 1.82
CA ARG A 64 26.79 -8.42 1.21
C ARG A 64 25.48 -8.71 0.48
N HIS A 65 24.42 -7.95 0.81
CA HIS A 65 23.08 -8.12 0.23
C HIS A 65 22.69 -7.01 -0.73
N PHE A 66 23.28 -5.83 -0.59
CA PHE A 66 22.93 -4.64 -1.37
C PHE A 66 24.21 -3.91 -1.81
N GLU A 67 24.30 -3.58 -3.08
CA GLU A 67 25.46 -2.93 -3.68
C GLU A 67 25.59 -1.45 -3.25
N SER A 68 24.46 -0.80 -2.94
CA SER A 68 24.41 0.61 -2.57
C SER A 68 23.22 0.93 -1.65
N LYS A 69 23.30 2.11 -1.01
CA LYS A 69 22.16 2.68 -0.25
C LYS A 69 20.96 2.94 -1.17
N ASP A 70 21.20 3.32 -2.42
CA ASP A 70 20.12 3.57 -3.40
C ASP A 70 19.36 2.29 -3.74
N GLN A 71 20.06 1.16 -3.93
CA GLN A 71 19.42 -0.16 -4.10
C GLN A 71 18.62 -0.55 -2.85
N LEU A 72 19.22 -0.38 -1.67
CA LEU A 72 18.54 -0.67 -0.41
C LEU A 72 17.28 0.19 -0.22
N PHE A 73 17.35 1.48 -0.54
CA PHE A 73 16.18 2.37 -0.52
C PHE A 73 15.11 1.91 -1.52
N TYR A 74 15.52 1.60 -2.74
CA TYR A 74 14.59 1.14 -3.77
C TYR A 74 13.83 -0.12 -3.30
N GLU A 75 14.54 -1.15 -2.84
CA GLU A 75 13.92 -2.40 -2.40
C GLU A 75 13.16 -2.27 -1.06
N ALA A 76 13.56 -1.38 -0.16
CA ALA A 76 12.89 -1.20 1.13
C ALA A 76 11.66 -0.28 1.06
N VAL A 77 11.64 0.70 0.15
CA VAL A 77 10.66 1.79 0.13
C VAL A 77 9.89 1.84 -1.19
N VAL A 78 10.60 1.89 -2.33
CA VAL A 78 9.95 2.09 -3.64
C VAL A 78 9.21 0.84 -4.11
N GLU A 79 9.82 -0.33 -3.96
CA GLU A 79 9.22 -1.60 -4.41
C GLU A 79 7.93 -1.96 -3.66
N PRO A 80 7.85 -1.90 -2.32
CA PRO A 80 6.58 -2.11 -1.62
C PRO A 80 5.48 -1.12 -1.98
N LEU A 81 5.86 0.13 -2.27
CA LEU A 81 4.90 1.14 -2.70
C LEU A 81 4.38 0.82 -4.12
N ARG A 82 5.26 0.34 -5.02
CA ARG A 82 4.87 -0.14 -6.34
C ARG A 82 3.92 -1.34 -6.25
N GLU A 83 4.27 -2.33 -5.42
CA GLU A 83 3.42 -3.51 -5.19
C GLU A 83 2.03 -3.12 -4.69
N ALA A 84 1.95 -2.21 -3.71
CA ALA A 84 0.68 -1.71 -3.20
C ALA A 84 -0.17 -1.00 -4.28
N VAL A 85 0.48 -0.24 -5.18
CA VAL A 85 -0.19 0.41 -6.32
C VAL A 85 -0.70 -0.64 -7.32
N ASP A 86 0.10 -1.65 -7.64
CA ASP A 86 -0.30 -2.74 -8.54
C ASP A 86 -1.47 -3.57 -7.95
N GLU A 87 -1.44 -3.87 -6.65
CA GLU A 87 -2.53 -4.56 -5.94
C GLU A 87 -3.84 -3.76 -5.95
N LEU A 88 -3.76 -2.43 -5.76
CA LEU A 88 -4.93 -1.55 -5.83
C LEU A 88 -5.58 -1.59 -7.22
N VAL A 89 -4.78 -1.54 -8.27
CA VAL A 89 -5.29 -1.61 -9.65
C VAL A 89 -5.90 -2.98 -9.91
N ALA A 90 -5.22 -4.07 -9.55
CA ALA A 90 -5.76 -5.42 -9.71
C ALA A 90 -7.09 -5.62 -8.99
N ALA A 91 -7.26 -5.03 -7.80
CA ALA A 91 -8.52 -5.08 -7.07
C ALA A 91 -9.68 -4.34 -7.80
N THR A 92 -9.38 -3.32 -8.58
CA THR A 92 -10.39 -2.59 -9.37
C THR A 92 -10.76 -3.29 -10.68
N GLU A 93 -9.88 -4.14 -11.22
CA GLU A 93 -10.11 -4.93 -12.42
C GLU A 93 -11.07 -6.13 -12.18
N VAL A 94 -11.33 -6.50 -10.93
CA VAL A 94 -12.19 -7.65 -10.53
C VAL A 94 -13.69 -7.26 -10.43
N VAL A 95 -14.13 -6.16 -11.03
CA VAL A 95 -15.56 -5.87 -11.05
C VAL A 95 -16.25 -6.91 -11.94
N ASP A 96 -17.14 -7.72 -11.34
CA ASP A 96 -17.94 -8.68 -12.10
C ASP A 96 -18.93 -7.92 -13.00
N LEU A 97 -18.59 -7.83 -14.28
CA LEU A 97 -19.36 -7.13 -15.28
C LEU A 97 -20.50 -7.99 -15.86
N GLU A 98 -20.66 -9.26 -15.41
CA GLU A 98 -21.72 -10.14 -15.94
C GLU A 98 -23.07 -9.88 -15.30
N GLU A 99 -23.12 -9.33 -14.09
CA GLU A 99 -24.35 -8.98 -13.42
C GLU A 99 -24.84 -7.56 -13.76
N PRO A 100 -26.19 -7.32 -13.73
CA PRO A 100 -26.74 -5.99 -13.96
C PRO A 100 -26.19 -4.96 -12.96
N LEU A 101 -25.83 -3.79 -13.45
CA LEU A 101 -25.44 -2.67 -12.60
C LEU A 101 -26.70 -1.98 -12.06
N THR A 102 -27.02 -2.25 -10.78
CA THR A 102 -28.08 -1.54 -10.07
C THR A 102 -27.51 -0.40 -9.23
N PRO A 103 -28.32 0.62 -8.82
CA PRO A 103 -27.86 1.70 -7.95
C PRO A 103 -27.25 1.17 -6.63
N GLU A 104 -27.86 0.14 -6.05
CA GLU A 104 -27.38 -0.48 -4.81
C GLU A 104 -26.01 -1.15 -5.00
N ARG A 105 -25.85 -1.87 -6.13
CA ARG A 105 -24.60 -2.52 -6.49
C ARG A 105 -23.51 -1.51 -6.80
N GLN A 106 -23.84 -0.44 -7.52
CA GLN A 106 -22.91 0.66 -7.77
C GLN A 106 -22.40 1.27 -6.47
N LEU A 107 -23.28 1.50 -5.50
CA LEU A 107 -22.91 2.02 -4.19
C LEU A 107 -22.05 1.03 -3.39
N GLN A 108 -22.39 -0.26 -3.41
CA GLN A 108 -21.59 -1.30 -2.75
C GLN A 108 -20.18 -1.39 -3.34
N THR A 109 -20.06 -1.37 -4.67
CA THR A 109 -18.75 -1.39 -5.37
C THR A 109 -17.92 -0.17 -5.01
N MET A 110 -18.51 1.03 -5.00
CA MET A 110 -17.82 2.25 -4.64
C MET A 110 -17.38 2.27 -3.16
N ASN A 111 -18.22 1.79 -2.26
CA ASN A 111 -17.87 1.62 -0.85
C ASN A 111 -16.69 0.66 -0.68
N GLY A 112 -16.70 -0.47 -1.39
CA GLY A 112 -15.62 -1.45 -1.39
C GLY A 112 -14.30 -0.84 -1.90
N LEU A 113 -14.35 -0.10 -3.01
CA LEU A 113 -13.20 0.59 -3.59
C LEU A 113 -12.59 1.59 -2.60
N TYR A 114 -13.38 2.48 -2.01
CA TYR A 114 -12.84 3.44 -1.04
C TYR A 114 -12.29 2.77 0.21
N ARG A 115 -12.92 1.73 0.74
CA ARG A 115 -12.38 0.98 1.89
C ARG A 115 -11.01 0.38 1.56
N GLN A 116 -10.88 -0.24 0.40
CA GLN A 116 -9.62 -0.84 -0.06
C GLN A 116 -8.54 0.23 -0.27
N LEU A 117 -8.87 1.31 -0.99
CA LEU A 117 -7.94 2.43 -1.24
C LEU A 117 -7.45 3.05 0.07
N ILE A 118 -8.35 3.39 0.99
CA ILE A 118 -8.00 3.99 2.27
C ILE A 118 -7.10 3.05 3.08
N SER A 119 -7.45 1.76 3.19
CA SER A 119 -6.66 0.79 3.95
C SER A 119 -5.24 0.66 3.41
N THR A 120 -5.10 0.47 2.10
CA THR A 120 -3.77 0.36 1.46
C THR A 120 -2.97 1.66 1.56
N LEU A 121 -3.62 2.82 1.35
CA LEU A 121 -2.96 4.11 1.48
C LEU A 121 -2.47 4.39 2.90
N GLU A 122 -3.22 4.03 3.94
CA GLU A 122 -2.78 4.15 5.33
C GLU A 122 -1.48 3.40 5.61
N GLU A 123 -1.33 2.21 5.05
CA GLU A 123 -0.13 1.39 5.23
C GLU A 123 1.09 1.98 4.53
N VAL A 124 0.90 2.55 3.33
CA VAL A 124 2.00 3.05 2.50
C VAL A 124 2.23 4.55 2.61
N LEU A 125 1.38 5.30 3.31
CA LEU A 125 1.46 6.75 3.43
C LEU A 125 2.85 7.28 3.85
N PRO A 126 3.55 6.67 4.85
CA PRO A 126 4.90 7.11 5.21
C PRO A 126 5.91 6.90 4.08
N LEU A 127 5.77 5.82 3.29
CA LEU A 127 6.63 5.54 2.15
C LEU A 127 6.33 6.48 0.98
N LEU A 128 5.05 6.77 0.76
CA LEU A 128 4.60 7.71 -0.26
C LEU A 128 5.18 9.11 -0.03
N GLY A 129 5.19 9.57 1.22
CA GLY A 129 5.82 10.82 1.64
C GLY A 129 7.31 10.86 1.29
N LEU A 130 8.07 9.83 1.64
CA LEU A 130 9.50 9.71 1.32
C LEU A 130 9.78 9.73 -0.19
N VAL A 131 8.95 9.04 -0.97
CA VAL A 131 9.16 8.90 -2.42
C VAL A 131 8.75 10.16 -3.17
N LEU A 132 7.57 10.73 -2.87
CA LEU A 132 7.03 11.86 -3.64
C LEU A 132 7.63 13.21 -3.23
N PHE A 133 7.95 13.39 -1.94
CA PHE A 133 8.36 14.68 -1.38
C PHE A 133 9.82 14.73 -0.91
N GLY A 134 10.53 13.60 -0.93
CA GLY A 134 11.96 13.53 -0.64
C GLY A 134 12.81 13.98 -1.83
N ASP A 135 13.52 13.05 -2.48
CA ASP A 135 14.34 13.36 -3.66
C ASP A 135 13.47 13.60 -4.92
N PRO A 136 13.51 14.79 -5.54
CA PRO A 136 12.69 15.10 -6.72
C PRO A 136 12.95 14.20 -7.94
N LYS A 137 14.13 13.57 -8.07
CA LYS A 137 14.42 12.64 -9.17
C LYS A 137 13.74 11.30 -8.92
N VAL A 138 13.79 10.81 -7.70
CA VAL A 138 13.10 9.58 -7.28
C VAL A 138 11.60 9.78 -7.43
N GLY A 139 11.03 10.88 -6.91
CA GLY A 139 9.61 11.19 -7.00
C GLY A 139 9.09 11.26 -8.44
N ARG A 140 9.79 12.00 -9.32
CA ARG A 140 9.41 12.08 -10.75
C ARG A 140 9.49 10.72 -11.45
N ARG A 141 10.51 9.90 -11.13
CA ARG A 141 10.66 8.56 -11.72
C ARG A 141 9.53 7.64 -11.26
N PHE A 142 9.23 7.64 -9.95
CA PHE A 142 8.14 6.85 -9.38
C PHE A 142 6.80 7.26 -9.97
N TYR A 143 6.50 8.57 -9.97
CA TYR A 143 5.25 9.09 -10.53
C TYR A 143 5.03 8.61 -11.97
N ARG A 144 6.02 8.82 -12.86
CA ARG A 144 5.87 8.47 -14.28
C ARG A 144 5.83 6.97 -14.56
N LYS A 145 6.59 6.16 -13.80
CA LYS A 145 6.73 4.73 -14.08
C LYS A 145 5.66 3.87 -13.41
N HIS A 146 5.12 4.34 -12.32
CA HIS A 146 4.23 3.52 -11.49
C HIS A 146 2.91 4.23 -11.23
N PHE A 147 2.90 5.41 -10.64
CA PHE A 147 1.68 6.08 -10.23
C PHE A 147 0.79 6.50 -11.42
N ALA A 148 1.36 7.19 -12.41
CA ALA A 148 0.60 7.61 -13.60
C ALA A 148 0.05 6.40 -14.37
N VAL A 149 0.87 5.37 -14.57
CA VAL A 149 0.45 4.13 -15.23
C VAL A 149 -0.70 3.44 -14.47
N ALA A 150 -0.65 3.42 -13.14
CA ALA A 150 -1.75 2.89 -12.34
C ALA A 150 -3.04 3.70 -12.47
N MET A 151 -2.94 5.03 -12.54
CA MET A 151 -4.10 5.89 -12.77
C MET A 151 -4.71 5.69 -14.16
N ASP A 152 -3.87 5.46 -15.16
CA ASP A 152 -4.34 5.18 -16.52
C ASP A 152 -5.06 3.81 -16.57
N ARG A 153 -4.51 2.77 -15.92
CA ARG A 153 -5.20 1.47 -15.80
C ARG A 153 -6.55 1.56 -15.06
N LEU A 154 -6.62 2.36 -13.99
CA LEU A 154 -7.87 2.60 -13.29
C LEU A 154 -8.90 3.30 -14.19
N ALA A 155 -8.46 4.27 -15.00
CA ALA A 155 -9.31 4.92 -15.98
C ALA A 155 -9.77 3.95 -17.08
N ASP A 156 -8.90 3.04 -17.54
CA ASP A 156 -9.24 2.00 -18.51
C ASP A 156 -10.31 1.04 -17.96
N ALA A 157 -10.19 0.60 -16.70
CA ALA A 157 -11.21 -0.22 -16.06
C ALA A 157 -12.60 0.48 -16.03
N TRP A 158 -12.64 1.80 -15.94
CA TRP A 158 -13.91 2.54 -16.02
C TRP A 158 -14.42 2.67 -17.45
N ARG A 159 -13.55 2.78 -18.45
CA ARG A 159 -13.93 2.71 -19.87
C ARG A 159 -14.56 1.36 -20.22
N ASP A 160 -14.04 0.26 -19.66
CA ASP A 160 -14.65 -1.06 -19.83
C ASP A 160 -16.08 -1.12 -19.26
N VAL A 161 -16.33 -0.39 -18.15
CA VAL A 161 -17.68 -0.22 -17.59
C VAL A 161 -18.58 0.61 -18.52
N GLU A 162 -18.06 1.70 -19.15
CA GLU A 162 -18.78 2.48 -20.17
C GLU A 162 -19.24 1.58 -21.32
N ASP A 163 -18.31 0.84 -21.91
CA ASP A 163 -18.57 -0.05 -23.06
C ASP A 163 -19.60 -1.13 -22.70
N ARG A 164 -19.52 -1.66 -21.49
CA ARG A 164 -20.40 -2.75 -21.04
C ARG A 164 -21.84 -2.31 -20.79
N TYR A 165 -22.02 -1.15 -20.14
CA TYR A 165 -23.33 -0.70 -19.70
C TYR A 165 -23.94 0.41 -20.56
N GLY A 166 -23.21 0.90 -21.56
CA GLY A 166 -23.71 1.84 -22.57
C GLY A 166 -23.96 3.25 -22.03
N PHE A 167 -23.12 3.72 -21.09
CA PHE A 167 -23.11 5.11 -20.63
C PHE A 167 -21.72 5.69 -20.79
N GLU A 168 -21.59 7.01 -20.72
CA GLU A 168 -20.32 7.72 -20.86
C GLU A 168 -19.97 8.46 -19.56
N PHE A 169 -18.71 8.32 -19.12
CA PHE A 169 -18.13 9.21 -18.13
C PHE A 169 -17.68 10.50 -18.82
N GLU A 170 -17.85 11.63 -18.16
CA GLU A 170 -17.34 12.90 -18.70
C GLU A 170 -15.81 12.89 -18.87
N SER A 171 -15.09 12.29 -17.93
CA SER A 171 -13.64 12.12 -17.98
C SER A 171 -13.16 10.98 -17.05
N PRO A 172 -13.03 9.74 -17.54
CA PRO A 172 -12.51 8.61 -16.76
C PRO A 172 -11.14 8.91 -16.11
N ASP A 173 -10.26 9.59 -16.86
CA ASP A 173 -8.92 9.96 -16.37
C ASP A 173 -8.95 10.91 -15.18
N LEU A 174 -9.78 11.94 -15.24
CA LEU A 174 -9.93 12.89 -14.13
C LEU A 174 -10.64 12.25 -12.94
N SER A 175 -11.66 11.45 -13.19
CA SER A 175 -12.42 10.75 -12.17
C SER A 175 -11.53 9.76 -11.39
N ALA A 176 -10.65 9.00 -12.07
CA ALA A 176 -9.68 8.11 -11.43
C ALA A 176 -8.76 8.88 -10.47
N ARG A 177 -8.24 10.01 -10.93
CA ARG A 177 -7.36 10.87 -10.13
C ARG A 177 -8.09 11.54 -8.97
N ALA A 178 -9.35 11.93 -9.16
CA ALA A 178 -10.18 12.51 -8.12
C ALA A 178 -10.49 11.49 -7.01
N VAL A 179 -10.91 10.27 -7.37
CA VAL A 179 -11.15 9.17 -6.41
C VAL A 179 -9.89 8.86 -5.61
N MET A 180 -8.73 8.77 -6.27
CA MET A 180 -7.46 8.54 -5.60
C MET A 180 -7.09 9.70 -4.65
N GLY A 181 -7.28 10.95 -5.07
CA GLY A 181 -7.01 12.13 -4.24
C GLY A 181 -7.90 12.18 -3.00
N ILE A 182 -9.19 11.87 -3.14
CA ILE A 182 -10.13 11.77 -2.03
C ILE A 182 -9.70 10.65 -1.08
N ALA A 183 -9.40 9.45 -1.59
CA ALA A 183 -8.96 8.33 -0.78
C ALA A 183 -7.67 8.64 0.00
N LEU A 184 -6.73 9.37 -0.61
CA LEU A 184 -5.50 9.82 0.06
C LEU A 184 -5.79 10.75 1.24
N VAL A 185 -6.67 11.74 1.08
CA VAL A 185 -7.07 12.63 2.17
C VAL A 185 -7.77 11.84 3.28
N LEU A 186 -8.68 10.92 2.94
CA LEU A 186 -9.37 10.10 3.94
C LEU A 186 -8.41 9.15 4.68
N ALA A 187 -7.37 8.64 4.00
CA ALA A 187 -6.32 7.85 4.65
C ALA A 187 -5.49 8.69 5.63
N MET A 188 -5.19 9.94 5.30
CA MET A 188 -4.54 10.87 6.21
C MET A 188 -5.42 11.18 7.43
N GLU A 189 -6.69 11.47 7.24
CA GLU A 189 -7.65 11.69 8.33
C GLU A 189 -7.76 10.46 9.22
N SER A 190 -7.90 9.27 8.63
CA SER A 190 -8.00 8.02 9.38
C SER A 190 -6.76 7.72 10.22
N ARG A 191 -5.59 8.16 9.77
CA ARG A 191 -4.31 7.94 10.45
C ARG A 191 -4.02 8.96 11.56
N HIS A 192 -4.47 10.19 11.40
CA HIS A 192 -4.03 11.31 12.25
C HIS A 192 -5.15 11.99 13.05
N ASN A 193 -6.40 11.60 12.83
CA ASN A 193 -7.56 12.19 13.49
C ASN A 193 -8.37 11.09 14.23
N ASP A 194 -8.19 11.01 15.54
CA ASP A 194 -8.86 10.03 16.41
C ASP A 194 -10.40 10.14 16.39
N LEU A 195 -10.95 11.27 15.97
CA LEU A 195 -12.39 11.51 15.85
C LEU A 195 -12.94 11.15 14.48
N PHE A 196 -12.10 10.74 13.54
CA PHE A 196 -12.51 10.40 12.19
C PHE A 196 -13.32 9.09 12.16
N ASN A 197 -14.54 9.17 11.63
CA ASN A 197 -15.38 8.00 11.42
C ASN A 197 -15.27 7.52 9.96
N ARG A 198 -14.42 6.52 9.73
CA ARG A 198 -14.14 5.95 8.40
C ARG A 198 -15.41 5.46 7.72
N ASP A 199 -16.25 4.69 8.40
CA ASP A 199 -17.43 4.10 7.78
C ASP A 199 -18.42 5.15 7.31
N ARG A 200 -18.63 6.18 8.12
CA ARG A 200 -19.48 7.32 7.76
C ARG A 200 -18.89 8.11 6.59
N ALA A 201 -17.57 8.35 6.61
CA ALA A 201 -16.89 9.07 5.54
C ALA A 201 -16.98 8.30 4.22
N VAL A 202 -16.72 6.99 4.23
CA VAL A 202 -16.82 6.12 3.05
C VAL A 202 -18.24 6.15 2.48
N ALA A 203 -19.27 6.00 3.31
CA ALA A 203 -20.65 6.02 2.83
C ALA A 203 -21.01 7.34 2.13
N LEU A 204 -20.69 8.48 2.77
CA LEU A 204 -20.99 9.81 2.22
C LEU A 204 -20.22 10.11 0.95
N ILE A 205 -18.92 9.78 0.92
CA ILE A 205 -18.10 10.09 -0.25
C ILE A 205 -18.44 9.19 -1.43
N SER A 206 -18.82 7.93 -1.20
CA SER A 206 -19.25 7.03 -2.26
C SER A 206 -20.50 7.56 -2.96
N GLU A 207 -21.51 7.98 -2.22
CA GLU A 207 -22.69 8.61 -2.78
C GLU A 207 -22.35 9.91 -3.55
N SER A 208 -21.49 10.75 -2.98
CA SER A 208 -21.08 12.01 -3.61
C SER A 208 -20.29 11.78 -4.89
N THR A 209 -19.41 10.78 -4.90
CA THR A 209 -18.63 10.38 -6.07
C THR A 209 -19.53 9.89 -7.18
N ILE A 210 -20.49 9.01 -6.87
CA ILE A 210 -21.46 8.50 -7.86
C ILE A 210 -22.25 9.66 -8.46
N LYS A 211 -22.76 10.57 -7.63
CA LYS A 211 -23.56 11.72 -8.10
C LYS A 211 -22.75 12.74 -8.90
N GLY A 212 -21.45 12.87 -8.61
CA GLY A 212 -20.61 13.91 -9.20
C GLY A 212 -19.75 13.47 -10.39
N PHE A 213 -19.32 12.21 -10.41
CA PHE A 213 -18.38 11.72 -11.42
C PHE A 213 -18.90 10.55 -12.25
N PHE A 214 -19.98 9.89 -11.80
CA PHE A 214 -20.53 8.72 -12.47
C PHE A 214 -21.93 9.00 -12.97
N PRO A 215 -22.33 8.44 -14.12
CA PRO A 215 -23.70 8.56 -14.60
C PRO A 215 -24.66 7.91 -13.61
N VAL A 216 -25.77 8.59 -13.34
CA VAL A 216 -26.82 8.06 -12.48
C VAL A 216 -27.58 6.97 -13.25
N ILE A 217 -27.55 5.75 -12.73
CA ILE A 217 -28.31 4.65 -13.30
C ILE A 217 -29.78 4.85 -12.94
N GLU A 218 -30.60 5.23 -13.91
CA GLU A 218 -32.05 5.21 -13.73
C GLU A 218 -32.53 3.75 -13.72
N PRO A 219 -33.40 3.38 -12.76
CA PRO A 219 -34.01 2.05 -12.77
C PRO A 219 -34.67 1.84 -14.14
N SER A 220 -34.26 0.78 -14.85
CA SER A 220 -34.75 0.48 -16.19
C SER A 220 -36.26 0.51 -16.19
N ARG A 221 -36.88 1.48 -16.90
CA ARG A 221 -38.29 1.42 -17.23
C ARG A 221 -38.49 0.13 -18.00
N ARG A 222 -39.07 -0.90 -17.38
CA ARG A 222 -39.50 -2.11 -18.08
C ARG A 222 -40.27 -1.66 -19.29
N ARG A 223 -39.71 -1.82 -20.49
CA ARG A 223 -40.49 -1.70 -21.71
C ARG A 223 -41.57 -2.78 -21.62
N ARG A 224 -42.79 -2.33 -21.48
CA ARG A 224 -43.99 -3.18 -21.61
C ARG A 224 -44.16 -3.58 -23.05
#